data_046b5243459c4bba2921f30dfea02a72
#
_entry.id   046b5243459c4bba2921f30dfea02a72
#
_cell.length_a   1.000
_cell.length_b   1.000
_cell.length_c   1.000
_cell.angle_alpha   90.00
_cell.angle_beta   90.00
_cell.angle_gamma   90.00
#
_symmetry.space_group_name_H-M   'P 1'
#
loop_
_entity.id
_entity.type
_entity.pdbx_description
1 polymer ?
#
loop_
_entity_poly.entity_id
_entity_poly.type
_entity_poly.pdbx_seq_one_letter_code
_entity_poly.pdbx_strand_id
1 'polypeptide(L)'
;LDSINHNDINIYINSNGGSITSGMAIYDTMNFIKSDVSTICVGMAASMAAFLLSSGKKGKRYSLKNAEVMIHQPLGGAQGQATEIKIAAERILRIKDKMNKILARNTNKDVKEIEKDTERDYFMTSDEALSYGIIDKILWLVSVISVNT
;
A
#
# COMPACT_ATOMS: atom_id res chain seq x y z
N LEU A 1 4.05 21.93 8.48
CA LEU A 1 5.44 21.42 8.47
C LEU A 1 5.97 21.25 7.05
N ASP A 2 5.18 20.70 6.14
CA ASP A 2 5.57 20.51 4.73
C ASP A 2 5.89 21.85 4.00
N SER A 3 5.27 22.94 4.40
CA SER A 3 5.43 24.23 3.74
C SER A 3 6.78 24.94 3.98
N ILE A 4 7.60 24.45 4.93
CA ILE A 4 8.80 25.14 5.38
C ILE A 4 10.08 24.45 4.91
N ASN A 5 10.25 23.15 5.15
CA ASN A 5 11.52 22.45 4.94
C ASN A 5 11.48 21.33 3.90
N HIS A 6 10.30 20.87 3.50
CA HIS A 6 10.09 19.72 2.58
C HIS A 6 10.92 18.47 2.92
N ASN A 7 11.16 18.24 4.22
CA ASN A 7 11.84 17.03 4.68
C ASN A 7 10.97 15.80 4.42
N ASP A 8 11.58 14.65 4.22
CA ASP A 8 10.87 13.40 4.06
C ASP A 8 9.95 13.11 5.25
N ILE A 9 8.75 12.64 4.94
CA ILE A 9 7.78 12.17 5.92
C ILE A 9 7.84 10.64 5.94
N ASN A 10 8.10 10.07 7.11
CA ASN A 10 8.14 8.62 7.26
C ASN A 10 6.83 8.10 7.84
N ILE A 11 6.18 7.17 7.12
CA ILE A 11 4.99 6.46 7.58
C ILE A 11 5.37 5.02 7.92
N TYR A 12 5.34 4.68 9.20
CA TYR A 12 5.51 3.32 9.68
C TYR A 12 4.16 2.60 9.70
N ILE A 13 4.09 1.45 9.05
CA ILE A 13 2.85 0.72 8.81
C ILE A 13 2.91 -0.63 9.50
N ASN A 14 1.98 -0.85 10.44
CA ASN A 14 1.63 -2.16 10.99
C ASN A 14 0.10 -2.20 11.08
N SER A 15 -0.56 -2.75 10.06
CA SER A 15 -2.01 -2.66 9.92
C SER A 15 -2.58 -3.74 9.00
N ASN A 16 -3.73 -4.28 9.39
CA ASN A 16 -4.53 -5.18 8.57
C ASN A 16 -5.36 -4.46 7.47
N GLY A 17 -5.22 -3.14 7.35
CA GLY A 17 -6.02 -2.34 6.44
C GLY A 17 -7.22 -1.68 7.09
N GLY A 18 -8.30 -1.51 6.33
CA GLY A 18 -9.51 -0.86 6.82
C GLY A 18 -10.25 -0.07 5.74
N SER A 19 -10.83 1.06 6.13
CA SER A 19 -11.66 1.89 5.25
C SER A 19 -10.91 2.37 4.01
N ILE A 20 -11.42 2.03 2.84
CA ILE A 20 -10.89 2.50 1.56
C ILE A 20 -10.96 4.02 1.46
N THR A 21 -12.06 4.62 1.91
CA THR A 21 -12.23 6.09 1.86
C THR A 21 -11.16 6.79 2.71
N SER A 22 -10.89 6.29 3.91
CA SER A 22 -9.84 6.83 4.78
C SER A 22 -8.45 6.64 4.17
N GLY A 23 -8.17 5.47 3.61
CA GLY A 23 -6.91 5.20 2.94
C GLY A 23 -6.70 6.05 1.70
N MET A 24 -7.74 6.28 0.90
CA MET A 24 -7.65 7.18 -0.26
C MET A 24 -7.41 8.63 0.15
N ALA A 25 -7.95 9.09 1.28
CA ALA A 25 -7.64 10.42 1.80
C ALA A 25 -6.16 10.56 2.17
N ILE A 26 -5.56 9.53 2.78
CA ILE A 26 -4.12 9.48 3.07
C ILE A 26 -3.33 9.47 1.75
N TYR A 27 -3.70 8.59 0.80
CA TYR A 27 -3.05 8.49 -0.51
C TYR A 27 -3.05 9.83 -1.26
N ASP A 28 -4.21 10.50 -1.33
CA ASP A 28 -4.32 11.79 -2.01
C ASP A 28 -3.46 12.85 -1.29
N THR A 29 -3.41 12.85 0.05
CA THR A 29 -2.55 13.74 0.83
C THR A 29 -1.08 13.48 0.54
N MET A 30 -0.63 12.21 0.50
CA MET A 30 0.76 11.85 0.15
C MET A 30 1.16 12.38 -1.23
N ASN A 31 0.22 12.43 -2.18
CA ASN A 31 0.48 12.95 -3.52
C ASN A 31 0.33 14.48 -3.64
N PHE A 32 -0.38 15.11 -2.72
CA PHE A 32 -0.64 16.55 -2.72
C PHE A 32 0.49 17.37 -2.11
N ILE A 33 1.11 16.86 -1.05
CA ILE A 33 2.19 17.55 -0.33
C ILE A 33 3.48 17.55 -1.16
N LYS A 34 4.38 18.50 -0.86
CA LYS A 34 5.67 18.64 -1.56
C LYS A 34 6.75 17.71 -1.02
N SER A 35 6.67 17.35 0.25
CA SER A 35 7.61 16.42 0.89
C SER A 35 7.46 15.02 0.28
N ASP A 36 8.58 14.34 0.08
CA ASP A 36 8.54 12.92 -0.25
C ASP A 36 8.02 12.12 0.93
N VAL A 37 7.13 11.18 0.67
CA VAL A 37 6.60 10.26 1.68
C VAL A 37 7.28 8.92 1.55
N SER A 38 8.04 8.56 2.59
CA SER A 38 8.64 7.24 2.75
C SER A 38 7.67 6.32 3.51
N THR A 39 7.53 5.08 3.07
CA THR A 39 6.66 4.09 3.70
C THR A 39 7.46 2.89 4.20
N ILE A 40 7.23 2.45 5.42
CA ILE A 40 7.98 1.39 6.08
C ILE A 40 7.02 0.37 6.70
N CYS A 41 7.01 -0.86 6.17
CA CYS A 41 6.24 -1.94 6.79
C CYS A 41 6.99 -2.52 7.99
N VAL A 42 6.31 -2.54 9.15
CA VAL A 42 6.81 -3.11 10.41
C VAL A 42 5.79 -4.13 10.90
N GLY A 43 6.07 -5.41 10.76
CA GLY A 43 5.13 -6.48 11.10
C GLY A 43 4.22 -6.83 9.91
N MET A 44 3.15 -6.10 9.68
CA MET A 44 2.21 -6.40 8.58
C MET A 44 1.71 -5.14 7.87
N ALA A 45 1.55 -5.26 6.57
CA ALA A 45 0.77 -4.33 5.77
C ALA A 45 -0.21 -5.10 4.89
N ALA A 46 -1.49 -5.12 5.26
CA ALA A 46 -2.51 -5.87 4.53
C ALA A 46 -3.59 -4.96 3.94
N SER A 47 -4.15 -5.35 2.79
CA SER A 47 -5.28 -4.66 2.17
C SER A 47 -4.99 -3.18 1.90
N MET A 48 -5.79 -2.25 2.42
CA MET A 48 -5.56 -0.82 2.26
C MET A 48 -4.19 -0.36 2.80
N ALA A 49 -3.63 -1.04 3.80
CA ALA A 49 -2.28 -0.75 4.31
C ALA A 49 -1.19 -1.14 3.31
N ALA A 50 -1.33 -2.26 2.59
CA ALA A 50 -0.43 -2.65 1.50
C ALA A 50 -0.51 -1.66 0.32
N PHE A 51 -1.71 -1.19 0.02
CA PHE A 51 -1.92 -0.13 -0.98
C PHE A 51 -1.14 1.15 -0.61
N LEU A 52 -1.26 1.61 0.63
CA LEU A 52 -0.51 2.78 1.12
C LEU A 52 1.00 2.54 1.14
N LEU A 53 1.45 1.33 1.53
CA LEU A 53 2.86 0.94 1.49
C LEU A 53 3.43 1.10 0.06
N SER A 54 2.72 0.58 -0.93
CA SER A 54 3.11 0.67 -2.34
C SER A 54 3.10 2.10 -2.88
N SER A 55 2.39 3.01 -2.21
CA SER A 55 2.14 4.39 -2.66
C SER A 55 3.18 5.40 -2.14
N GLY A 56 4.14 4.95 -1.35
CA GLY A 56 5.28 5.77 -0.97
C GLY A 56 6.09 6.23 -2.18
N LYS A 57 6.94 7.21 -1.98
CA LYS A 57 7.84 7.70 -3.03
C LYS A 57 8.70 6.56 -3.57
N LYS A 58 8.75 6.43 -4.89
CA LYS A 58 9.60 5.42 -5.55
C LYS A 58 11.04 5.54 -5.07
N GLY A 59 11.63 4.41 -4.65
CA GLY A 59 12.96 4.35 -4.01
C GLY A 59 12.93 4.54 -2.49
N LYS A 60 11.78 4.90 -1.89
CA LYS A 60 11.60 5.15 -0.45
C LYS A 60 10.48 4.30 0.18
N ARG A 61 10.23 3.12 -0.39
CA ARG A 61 9.26 2.15 0.13
C ARG A 61 10.02 0.98 0.72
N TYR A 62 9.81 0.72 2.00
CA TYR A 62 10.63 -0.21 2.77
C TYR A 62 9.79 -1.24 3.51
N SER A 63 10.45 -2.33 3.89
CA SER A 63 9.93 -3.33 4.82
C SER A 63 11.03 -3.82 5.74
N LEU A 64 10.69 -4.16 6.97
CA LEU A 64 11.59 -4.95 7.82
C LEU A 64 11.59 -6.41 7.36
N LYS A 65 12.67 -7.14 7.68
CA LYS A 65 12.93 -8.48 7.14
C LYS A 65 11.82 -9.49 7.37
N ASN A 66 11.19 -9.47 8.54
CA ASN A 66 10.15 -10.43 8.93
C ASN A 66 8.72 -9.88 8.78
N ALA A 67 8.56 -8.77 8.07
CA ALA A 67 7.24 -8.23 7.81
C ALA A 67 6.54 -9.01 6.69
N GLU A 68 5.23 -8.97 6.70
CA GLU A 68 4.35 -9.61 5.72
C GLU A 68 3.48 -8.57 5.02
N VAL A 69 3.24 -8.77 3.75
CA VAL A 69 2.37 -7.91 2.94
C VAL A 69 1.26 -8.74 2.34
N MET A 70 0.02 -8.25 2.37
CA MET A 70 -1.11 -8.94 1.74
C MET A 70 -1.91 -7.97 0.89
N ILE A 71 -2.16 -8.36 -0.35
CA ILE A 71 -3.05 -7.64 -1.26
C ILE A 71 -4.28 -8.48 -1.57
N HIS A 72 -5.42 -7.84 -1.74
CA HIS A 72 -6.67 -8.44 -2.18
C HIS A 72 -7.62 -7.38 -2.74
N GLN A 73 -8.69 -7.84 -3.39
CA GLN A 73 -9.74 -6.96 -3.90
C GLN A 73 -10.54 -6.32 -2.76
N PRO A 74 -11.21 -5.16 -3.02
CA PRO A 74 -12.09 -4.54 -2.04
C PRO A 74 -13.18 -5.48 -1.56
N LEU A 75 -13.40 -5.50 -0.25
CA LEU A 75 -14.53 -6.18 0.36
C LEU A 75 -15.72 -5.20 0.46
N GLY A 76 -16.91 -5.72 0.28
CA GLY A 76 -18.13 -4.93 0.44
C GLY A 76 -19.37 -5.80 0.30
N GLY A 77 -20.49 -5.22 0.70
CA GLY A 77 -21.80 -5.83 0.59
C GLY A 77 -22.89 -4.77 0.67
N ALA A 78 -24.10 -5.14 0.31
CA ALA A 78 -25.29 -4.30 0.45
C ALA A 78 -26.50 -5.16 0.73
N GLN A 79 -27.45 -4.60 1.48
CA GLN A 79 -28.80 -5.12 1.69
C GLN A 79 -29.79 -4.03 1.33
N GLY A 80 -30.96 -4.41 0.85
CA GLY A 80 -32.00 -3.47 0.48
C GLY A 80 -32.70 -3.87 -0.81
N GLN A 81 -33.30 -2.90 -1.48
CA GLN A 81 -33.96 -3.09 -2.76
C GLN A 81 -32.95 -3.43 -3.86
N ALA A 82 -33.39 -4.10 -4.91
CA ALA A 82 -32.53 -4.53 -6.02
C ALA A 82 -31.71 -3.37 -6.63
N THR A 83 -32.30 -2.19 -6.74
CA THR A 83 -31.63 -0.98 -7.26
C THR A 83 -30.49 -0.54 -6.32
N GLU A 84 -30.68 -0.58 -5.01
CA GLU A 84 -29.66 -0.20 -4.04
C GLU A 84 -28.48 -1.18 -4.05
N ILE A 85 -28.77 -2.48 -4.15
CA ILE A 85 -27.74 -3.53 -4.30
C ILE A 85 -26.93 -3.31 -5.57
N LYS A 86 -27.58 -2.97 -6.69
CA LYS A 86 -26.90 -2.67 -7.96
C LYS A 86 -25.98 -1.47 -7.83
N ILE A 87 -26.44 -0.37 -7.24
CA ILE A 87 -25.64 0.86 -7.02
C ILE A 87 -24.41 0.54 -6.18
N ALA A 88 -24.56 -0.24 -5.10
CA ALA A 88 -23.44 -0.63 -4.25
C ALA A 88 -22.43 -1.52 -4.98
N ALA A 89 -22.90 -2.48 -5.76
CA ALA A 89 -22.04 -3.35 -6.57
C ALA A 89 -21.24 -2.55 -7.62
N GLU A 90 -21.88 -1.67 -8.35
CA GLU A 90 -21.23 -0.79 -9.33
C GLU A 90 -20.16 0.11 -8.67
N ARG A 91 -20.46 0.62 -7.46
CA ARG A 91 -19.49 1.41 -6.69
C ARG A 91 -18.26 0.60 -6.31
N ILE A 92 -18.43 -0.64 -5.81
CA ILE A 92 -17.32 -1.53 -5.44
C ILE A 92 -16.46 -1.86 -6.66
N LEU A 93 -17.07 -2.16 -7.80
CA LEU A 93 -16.35 -2.46 -9.05
C LEU A 93 -15.51 -1.27 -9.53
N ARG A 94 -16.02 -0.05 -9.46
CA ARG A 94 -15.26 1.16 -9.79
C ARG A 94 -14.07 1.37 -8.84
N ILE A 95 -14.25 1.08 -7.55
CA ILE A 95 -13.16 1.16 -6.56
C ILE A 95 -12.10 0.10 -6.87
N LYS A 96 -12.49 -1.14 -7.15
CA LYS A 96 -11.60 -2.23 -7.54
C LYS A 96 -10.73 -1.83 -8.75
N ASP A 97 -11.34 -1.37 -9.82
CA ASP A 97 -10.64 -0.93 -11.03
C ASP A 97 -9.64 0.20 -10.73
N LYS A 98 -10.06 1.22 -9.98
CA LYS A 98 -9.19 2.34 -9.59
C LYS A 98 -7.99 1.86 -8.79
N MET A 99 -8.19 1.03 -7.78
CA MET A 99 -7.13 0.53 -6.92
C MET A 99 -6.15 -0.36 -7.68
N ASN A 100 -6.65 -1.26 -8.53
CA ASN A 100 -5.82 -2.13 -9.36
C ASN A 100 -4.94 -1.32 -10.32
N LYS A 101 -5.46 -0.28 -10.96
CA LYS A 101 -4.68 0.61 -11.83
C LYS A 101 -3.58 1.35 -11.07
N ILE A 102 -3.86 1.82 -9.86
CA ILE A 102 -2.85 2.49 -9.03
C ILE A 102 -1.78 1.49 -8.59
N LEU A 103 -2.18 0.30 -8.13
CA LEU A 103 -1.26 -0.74 -7.69
C LEU A 103 -0.36 -1.22 -8.86
N ALA A 104 -0.93 -1.41 -10.04
CA ALA A 104 -0.20 -1.74 -11.27
C ALA A 104 0.89 -0.71 -11.59
N ARG A 105 0.55 0.59 -11.53
CA ARG A 105 1.50 1.69 -11.70
C ARG A 105 2.59 1.67 -10.63
N ASN A 106 2.22 1.47 -9.37
CA ASN A 106 3.15 1.49 -8.25
C ASN A 106 4.14 0.32 -8.29
N THR A 107 3.70 -0.84 -8.77
CA THR A 107 4.51 -2.07 -8.87
C THR A 107 5.18 -2.27 -10.23
N ASN A 108 4.81 -1.45 -11.21
CA ASN A 108 5.24 -1.60 -12.61
C ASN A 108 4.82 -2.94 -13.24
N LYS A 109 3.63 -3.44 -12.84
CA LYS A 109 3.02 -4.66 -13.36
C LYS A 109 1.85 -4.35 -14.29
N ASP A 110 1.48 -5.33 -15.13
CA ASP A 110 0.26 -5.24 -15.93
C ASP A 110 -0.99 -5.27 -15.02
N VAL A 111 -2.01 -4.48 -15.37
CA VAL A 111 -3.27 -4.40 -14.60
C VAL A 111 -3.94 -5.77 -14.49
N LYS A 112 -3.90 -6.60 -15.55
CA LYS A 112 -4.51 -7.93 -15.54
C LYS A 112 -3.78 -8.89 -14.59
N GLU A 113 -2.46 -8.73 -14.41
CA GLU A 113 -1.71 -9.48 -13.41
C GLU A 113 -2.18 -9.09 -12.01
N ILE A 114 -2.28 -7.79 -11.73
CA ILE A 114 -2.81 -7.28 -10.45
C ILE A 114 -4.24 -7.76 -10.21
N GLU A 115 -5.11 -7.72 -11.20
CA GLU A 115 -6.50 -8.20 -11.09
C GLU A 115 -6.55 -9.68 -10.70
N LYS A 116 -5.71 -10.51 -11.31
CA LYS A 116 -5.60 -11.94 -10.99
C LYS A 116 -5.08 -12.16 -9.57
N ASP A 117 -4.01 -11.46 -9.19
CA ASP A 117 -3.35 -11.66 -7.90
C ASP A 117 -4.20 -11.14 -6.73
N THR A 118 -4.97 -10.07 -6.95
CA THR A 118 -5.86 -9.51 -5.93
C THR A 118 -7.23 -10.20 -5.85
N GLU A 119 -7.52 -11.19 -6.67
CA GLU A 119 -8.81 -11.89 -6.66
C GLU A 119 -9.07 -12.64 -5.34
N ARG A 120 -8.02 -13.06 -4.66
CA ARG A 120 -8.01 -13.66 -3.32
C ARG A 120 -6.89 -13.04 -2.51
N ASP A 121 -6.82 -13.38 -1.23
CA ASP A 121 -5.74 -12.96 -0.35
C ASP A 121 -4.40 -13.46 -0.90
N TYR A 122 -3.53 -12.54 -1.27
CA TYR A 122 -2.20 -12.82 -1.79
C TYR A 122 -1.15 -12.32 -0.81
N PHE A 123 -0.64 -13.25 -0.01
CA PHE A 123 0.37 -12.98 1.01
C PHE A 123 1.78 -13.01 0.41
N MET A 124 2.61 -12.10 0.86
CA MET A 124 4.00 -11.96 0.44
C MET A 124 4.90 -11.73 1.65
N THR A 125 5.99 -12.46 1.72
CA THR A 125 7.15 -12.13 2.55
C THR A 125 7.76 -10.81 2.07
N SER A 126 8.68 -10.24 2.87
CA SER A 126 9.39 -9.01 2.45
C SER A 126 10.19 -9.22 1.16
N ASP A 127 10.80 -10.39 0.95
CA ASP A 127 11.55 -10.70 -0.27
C ASP A 127 10.62 -10.82 -1.49
N GLU A 128 9.44 -11.42 -1.34
CA GLU A 128 8.42 -11.49 -2.37
C GLU A 128 7.82 -10.12 -2.67
N ALA A 129 7.54 -9.29 -1.66
CA ALA A 129 7.04 -7.93 -1.83
C ALA A 129 8.05 -7.01 -2.56
N LEU A 130 9.35 -7.21 -2.32
CA LEU A 130 10.44 -6.57 -3.05
C LEU A 130 10.43 -7.00 -4.53
N SER A 131 10.37 -8.28 -4.78
CA SER A 131 10.34 -8.86 -6.14
C SER A 131 9.06 -8.46 -6.89
N TYR A 132 7.94 -8.35 -6.18
CA TYR A 132 6.66 -7.91 -6.72
C TYR A 132 6.65 -6.42 -7.09
N GLY A 133 7.47 -5.61 -6.43
CA GLY A 133 7.57 -4.17 -6.65
C GLY A 133 6.71 -3.32 -5.71
N ILE A 134 6.15 -3.90 -4.64
CA ILE A 134 5.42 -3.14 -3.61
C ILE A 134 6.38 -2.28 -2.80
N ILE A 135 7.57 -2.79 -2.53
CA ILE A 135 8.63 -2.07 -1.83
C ILE A 135 9.89 -1.96 -2.70
N ASP A 136 10.79 -1.08 -2.32
CA ASP A 136 12.03 -0.82 -3.03
C ASP A 136 13.26 -1.41 -2.32
N LYS A 137 13.16 -1.66 -0.99
CA LYS A 137 14.28 -2.20 -0.19
C LYS A 137 13.79 -2.85 1.11
N ILE A 138 14.47 -3.92 1.51
CA ILE A 138 14.32 -4.51 2.83
C ILE A 138 15.35 -3.86 3.77
N LEU A 139 14.89 -3.32 4.90
CA LEU A 139 15.73 -2.78 5.93
C LEU A 139 16.19 -3.93 6.83
N TRP A 140 17.47 -4.17 6.85
CA TRP A 140 18.13 -5.12 7.72
C TRP A 140 19.05 -4.36 8.68
N LEU A 141 19.17 -4.81 9.92
CA LEU A 141 20.07 -4.18 10.87
C LEU A 141 21.49 -4.09 10.27
N VAL A 142 21.90 -2.88 10.03
CA VAL A 142 23.30 -2.61 9.69
C VAL A 142 24.12 -2.95 10.91
N SER A 143 25.15 -3.76 10.69
CA SER A 143 26.26 -3.99 11.59
C SER A 143 26.53 -2.80 12.49
N VAL A 144 26.60 -3.10 13.78
CA VAL A 144 27.08 -2.27 14.88
C VAL A 144 28.10 -1.25 14.38
N ILE A 145 27.79 0.02 14.57
CA ILE A 145 28.77 1.09 14.51
C ILE A 145 29.89 0.69 15.47
N SER A 146 31.07 0.39 14.95
CA SER A 146 32.27 0.29 15.75
C SER A 146 32.49 1.66 16.36
N VAL A 147 32.09 1.85 17.59
CA VAL A 147 32.54 2.99 18.39
C VAL A 147 34.00 2.72 18.66
N ASN A 148 34.86 3.26 17.83
CA ASN A 148 36.28 3.36 18.19
C ASN A 148 36.35 4.38 19.32
N THR A 149 36.62 3.88 20.52
CA THR A 149 37.10 4.64 21.69
C THR A 149 38.47 5.22 21.41
#